data_c2c3a62c20f950a3e4b17fdb9eeea13b
#
_entry.id   c2c3a62c20f950a3e4b17fdb9eeea13b
#
_cell.length_a   1.000
_cell.length_b   1.000
_cell.length_c   1.000
_cell.angle_alpha   90.00
_cell.angle_beta   90.00
_cell.angle_gamma   90.00
#
_symmetry.space_group_name_H-M   'P 1'
#
loop_
_entity.id
_entity.type
_entity.pdbx_description
1 polymer ?
#
loop_
_entity_poly.entity_id
_entity_poly.type
_entity_poly.pdbx_seq_one_letter_code
_entity_poly.pdbx_strand_id
1 'polypeptide(L)'
;MSKAILSSTYFGPIQWYQKLVRHSDCFIEQYESFVKQTYRNRCVIASANGPLSLTIPVERGVQPQSNGKTLMKDMRISDHANWRHVHWNALVSAYNDSPFFEYYADDLRPFFEKKYRFLFDFNWEITTKMCELLHISPNIQPTTSFVELCDENDFRELIRPKNAPVDPDFTSKPYYQVYQQRHGFLENMSIIDLLCNEGNESILYLI
;
A
#
# COMPACT_ATOMS: atom_id res chain seq x y z
N MET A 1 -16.00 19.84 0.83
CA MET A 1 -15.02 18.96 0.19
C MET A 1 -14.04 18.54 1.27
N SER A 2 -13.94 17.23 1.53
CA SER A 2 -13.06 16.71 2.59
C SER A 2 -11.68 16.42 2.00
N LYS A 3 -10.64 16.96 2.63
CA LYS A 3 -9.25 16.66 2.27
C LYS A 3 -8.73 15.56 3.17
N ALA A 4 -7.89 14.67 2.62
CA ALA A 4 -7.18 13.64 3.38
C ALA A 4 -5.67 13.79 3.23
N ILE A 5 -4.93 13.53 4.31
CA ILE A 5 -3.48 13.46 4.31
C ILE A 5 -3.08 12.01 4.61
N LEU A 6 -2.29 11.43 3.73
CA LEU A 6 -1.92 10.03 3.74
C LEU A 6 -0.41 9.86 3.59
N SER A 7 0.16 8.85 4.22
CA SER A 7 1.52 8.41 3.89
C SER A 7 1.53 7.66 2.57
N SER A 8 2.64 7.72 1.85
CA SER A 8 2.90 6.86 0.70
C SER A 8 2.97 5.38 1.13
N THR A 9 2.39 4.47 0.35
CA THR A 9 2.32 3.04 0.70
C THR A 9 2.74 2.13 -0.44
N TYR A 10 3.41 1.03 -0.08
CA TYR A 10 3.71 -0.09 -0.96
C TYR A 10 2.53 -1.06 -0.95
N PHE A 11 1.73 -1.09 -2.02
CA PHE A 11 0.49 -1.86 -2.10
C PHE A 11 -0.31 -1.78 -0.80
N GLY A 12 -0.69 -0.56 -0.42
CA GLY A 12 -1.32 -0.25 0.86
C GLY A 12 -2.51 -1.13 1.22
N PRO A 13 -2.96 -1.09 2.48
CA PRO A 13 -4.11 -1.86 2.91
C PRO A 13 -5.41 -1.32 2.32
N ILE A 14 -6.46 -2.13 2.33
CA ILE A 14 -7.81 -1.77 1.86
C ILE A 14 -8.28 -0.45 2.49
N GLN A 15 -8.07 -0.27 3.80
CA GLN A 15 -8.38 0.95 4.54
C GLN A 15 -7.79 2.21 3.88
N TRP A 16 -6.56 2.14 3.39
CA TRP A 16 -5.88 3.26 2.75
C TRP A 16 -6.57 3.66 1.43
N TYR A 17 -6.94 2.68 0.60
CA TYR A 17 -7.66 2.92 -0.65
C TYR A 17 -9.10 3.38 -0.41
N GLN A 18 -9.73 2.93 0.68
CA GLN A 18 -11.04 3.46 1.08
C GLN A 18 -10.98 4.97 1.35
N LYS A 19 -9.89 5.47 1.97
CA LYS A 19 -9.74 6.92 2.17
C LYS A 19 -9.60 7.66 0.84
N LEU A 20 -8.94 7.09 -0.17
CA LEU A 20 -8.87 7.69 -1.51
C LEU A 20 -10.25 7.85 -2.16
N VAL A 21 -11.15 6.88 -1.95
CA VAL A 21 -12.49 6.91 -2.54
C VAL A 21 -13.40 7.89 -1.79
N ARG A 22 -13.26 8.01 -0.48
CA ARG A 22 -14.17 8.78 0.38
C ARG A 22 -13.84 10.27 0.48
N HIS A 23 -12.64 10.67 0.09
CA HIS A 23 -12.21 12.07 0.17
C HIS A 23 -12.06 12.68 -1.22
N SER A 24 -12.49 13.95 -1.37
CA SER A 24 -12.43 14.67 -2.65
C SER A 24 -11.00 14.98 -3.10
N ASP A 25 -10.12 15.24 -2.16
CA ASP A 25 -8.71 15.57 -2.41
C ASP A 25 -7.83 14.79 -1.45
N CYS A 26 -6.87 14.03 -1.97
CA CYS A 26 -5.95 13.23 -1.18
C CYS A 26 -4.51 13.68 -1.39
N PHE A 27 -3.87 14.12 -0.33
CA PHE A 27 -2.46 14.54 -0.34
C PHE A 27 -1.57 13.43 0.19
N ILE A 28 -0.63 12.98 -0.64
CA ILE A 28 0.33 11.95 -0.25
C ILE A 28 1.61 12.64 0.24
N GLU A 29 1.90 12.47 1.52
CA GLU A 29 3.01 13.14 2.19
C GLU A 29 4.35 12.54 1.79
N GLN A 30 5.22 13.38 1.21
CA GLN A 30 6.56 12.97 0.78
C GLN A 30 7.70 13.61 1.59
N TYR A 31 7.39 14.66 2.37
CA TYR A 31 8.36 15.37 3.22
C TYR A 31 8.40 14.86 4.66
N GLU A 32 7.56 13.87 5.00
CA GLU A 32 7.67 13.20 6.30
C GLU A 32 8.96 12.38 6.41
N SER A 33 9.44 12.20 7.63
CA SER A 33 10.56 11.29 7.89
C SER A 33 10.13 9.84 7.66
N PHE A 34 10.95 9.07 6.95
CA PHE A 34 10.70 7.64 6.78
C PHE A 34 10.68 6.90 8.12
N VAL A 35 9.63 6.13 8.35
CA VAL A 35 9.45 5.30 9.55
C VAL A 35 9.46 3.82 9.14
N LYS A 36 10.34 3.04 9.79
CA LYS A 36 10.44 1.59 9.58
C LYS A 36 9.20 0.87 10.09
N GLN A 37 8.93 -0.30 9.53
CA GLN A 37 7.82 -1.19 9.92
C GLN A 37 6.43 -0.56 9.72
N THR A 38 6.30 0.30 8.71
CA THR A 38 5.04 0.91 8.28
C THR A 38 4.71 0.45 6.86
N TYR A 39 3.53 0.78 6.39
CA TYR A 39 3.11 0.48 5.00
C TYR A 39 3.90 1.24 3.94
N ARG A 40 4.79 2.18 4.31
CA ARG A 40 5.63 2.93 3.36
C ARG A 40 6.54 2.02 2.52
N ASN A 41 7.06 0.95 3.11
CA ASN A 41 7.88 -0.04 2.39
C ASN A 41 7.44 -1.49 2.64
N ARG A 42 6.22 -1.69 3.12
CA ARG A 42 5.69 -3.00 3.47
C ARG A 42 4.24 -3.12 3.06
N CYS A 43 3.86 -4.28 2.52
CA CYS A 43 2.47 -4.70 2.45
C CYS A 43 2.26 -6.01 3.22
N VAL A 44 1.01 -6.34 3.51
CA VAL A 44 0.62 -7.60 4.17
C VAL A 44 -0.37 -8.30 3.27
N ILE A 45 -0.04 -9.52 2.85
CA ILE A 45 -0.87 -10.34 1.97
C ILE A 45 -1.37 -11.58 2.73
N ALA A 46 -2.50 -12.14 2.29
CA ALA A 46 -2.99 -13.42 2.78
C ALA A 46 -2.24 -14.57 2.09
N SER A 47 -1.57 -15.40 2.86
CA SER A 47 -0.82 -16.56 2.34
C SER A 47 -1.31 -17.88 2.93
N ALA A 48 -0.82 -19.00 2.41
CA ALA A 48 -1.12 -20.34 2.92
C ALA A 48 -0.81 -20.51 4.43
N ASN A 49 0.10 -19.68 4.98
CA ASN A 49 0.50 -19.71 6.39
C ASN A 49 -0.08 -18.52 7.21
N GLY A 50 -1.08 -17.84 6.69
CA GLY A 50 -1.67 -16.65 7.30
C GLY A 50 -1.06 -15.34 6.75
N PRO A 51 -1.14 -14.23 7.50
CA PRO A 51 -0.64 -12.94 7.04
C PRO A 51 0.86 -12.98 6.79
N LEU A 52 1.28 -12.60 5.58
CA LEU A 52 2.67 -12.52 5.15
C LEU A 52 3.07 -11.08 4.86
N SER A 53 4.11 -10.60 5.53
CA SER A 53 4.65 -9.25 5.28
C SER A 53 5.73 -9.27 4.20
N LEU A 54 5.52 -8.53 3.12
CA LEU A 54 6.50 -8.29 2.06
C LEU A 54 7.12 -6.91 2.29
N THR A 55 8.43 -6.86 2.51
CA THR A 55 9.13 -5.61 2.89
C THR A 55 10.22 -5.29 1.88
N ILE A 56 10.13 -4.11 1.25
CA ILE A 56 11.16 -3.59 0.35
C ILE A 56 12.37 -3.18 1.19
N PRO A 57 13.58 -3.67 0.86
CA PRO A 57 14.80 -3.20 1.49
C PRO A 57 15.10 -1.76 1.04
N VAL A 58 15.48 -0.90 1.98
CA VAL A 58 15.73 0.51 1.71
C VAL A 58 17.08 0.97 2.25
N GLU A 59 17.68 1.93 1.57
CA GLU A 59 18.91 2.62 1.94
C GLU A 59 18.61 4.08 2.27
N ARG A 60 19.39 4.63 3.21
CA ARG A 60 19.31 6.06 3.52
C ARG A 60 19.76 6.88 2.31
N GLY A 61 19.05 7.96 2.04
CA GLY A 61 19.48 8.95 1.04
C GLY A 61 20.83 9.58 1.37
N VAL A 62 21.45 10.19 0.38
CA VAL A 62 22.80 10.81 0.48
C VAL A 62 22.80 12.02 1.42
N GLN A 63 21.65 12.66 1.64
CA GLN A 63 21.50 13.83 2.51
C GLN A 63 20.44 13.55 3.59
N PRO A 64 20.85 12.99 4.75
CA PRO A 64 19.94 12.93 5.89
C PRO A 64 19.67 14.34 6.41
N GLN A 65 18.46 14.55 6.94
CA GLN A 65 18.15 15.78 7.71
C GLN A 65 19.13 15.96 8.87
N SER A 66 19.19 17.17 9.46
CA SER A 66 20.02 17.48 10.62
C SER A 66 19.81 16.53 11.82
N ASN A 67 18.64 15.90 11.91
CA ASN A 67 18.30 14.88 12.91
C ASN A 67 18.69 13.44 12.53
N GLY A 68 19.42 13.24 11.43
CA GLY A 68 19.83 11.91 10.91
C GLY A 68 18.70 11.09 10.29
N LYS A 69 17.50 11.65 10.09
CA LYS A 69 16.38 10.99 9.43
C LYS A 69 16.39 11.30 7.94
N THR A 70 15.88 10.38 7.12
CA THR A 70 15.72 10.55 5.68
C THR A 70 14.24 10.83 5.36
N LEU A 71 13.97 11.81 4.51
CA LEU A 71 12.61 12.09 4.04
C LEU A 71 12.10 10.96 3.15
N MET A 72 10.79 10.76 3.12
CA MET A 72 10.17 9.72 2.29
C MET A 72 10.56 9.86 0.81
N LYS A 73 10.55 11.08 0.27
CA LYS A 73 10.94 11.38 -1.13
C LYS A 73 12.40 11.05 -1.46
N ASP A 74 13.29 11.05 -0.46
CA ASP A 74 14.73 10.81 -0.63
C ASP A 74 15.13 9.37 -0.28
N MET A 75 14.18 8.55 0.19
CA MET A 75 14.43 7.15 0.55
C MET A 75 14.68 6.33 -0.70
N ARG A 76 15.82 5.63 -0.73
CA ARG A 76 16.22 4.80 -1.87
C ARG A 76 15.86 3.34 -1.67
N ILE A 77 15.47 2.69 -2.75
CA ILE A 77 15.29 1.24 -2.77
C ILE A 77 16.67 0.59 -2.92
N SER A 78 16.94 -0.40 -2.07
CA SER A 78 18.12 -1.25 -2.18
C SER A 78 17.84 -2.45 -3.09
N ASP A 79 18.80 -2.81 -3.93
CA ASP A 79 18.73 -4.04 -4.73
C ASP A 79 19.22 -5.27 -3.96
N HIS A 80 19.47 -5.14 -2.65
CA HIS A 80 19.93 -6.25 -1.82
C HIS A 80 18.89 -7.37 -1.72
N ALA A 81 19.37 -8.63 -1.66
CA ALA A 81 18.57 -9.83 -1.39
C ALA A 81 17.52 -10.21 -2.46
N ASN A 82 17.64 -9.74 -3.69
CA ASN A 82 16.75 -10.11 -4.81
C ASN A 82 15.24 -10.04 -4.45
N TRP A 83 14.87 -9.03 -3.65
CA TRP A 83 13.54 -8.90 -3.06
C TRP A 83 12.41 -8.89 -4.10
N ARG A 84 12.66 -8.36 -5.31
CA ARG A 84 11.66 -8.32 -6.38
C ARG A 84 11.19 -9.72 -6.77
N HIS A 85 12.13 -10.61 -7.00
CA HIS A 85 11.83 -12.01 -7.31
C HIS A 85 11.11 -12.71 -6.14
N VAL A 86 11.57 -12.47 -4.91
CA VAL A 86 10.93 -13.02 -3.70
C VAL A 86 9.48 -12.55 -3.56
N HIS A 87 9.24 -11.25 -3.74
CA HIS A 87 7.88 -10.69 -3.63
C HIS A 87 6.98 -11.19 -4.75
N TRP A 88 7.47 -11.22 -6.00
CA TRP A 88 6.69 -11.76 -7.11
C TRP A 88 6.28 -13.20 -6.87
N ASN A 89 7.21 -14.07 -6.49
CA ASN A 89 6.91 -15.47 -6.19
C ASN A 89 5.96 -15.62 -5.00
N ALA A 90 6.05 -14.73 -4.01
CA ALA A 90 5.10 -14.72 -2.90
C ALA A 90 3.68 -14.39 -3.37
N LEU A 91 3.52 -13.41 -4.29
CA LEU A 91 2.21 -13.07 -4.88
C LEU A 91 1.67 -14.24 -5.72
N VAL A 92 2.48 -14.83 -6.59
CA VAL A 92 2.09 -16.01 -7.37
C VAL A 92 1.65 -17.15 -6.43
N SER A 93 2.44 -17.45 -5.40
CA SER A 93 2.12 -18.53 -4.44
C SER A 93 0.86 -18.22 -3.62
N ALA A 94 0.56 -16.95 -3.35
CA ALA A 94 -0.60 -16.56 -2.57
C ALA A 94 -1.89 -16.51 -3.39
N TYR A 95 -1.81 -16.11 -4.66
CA TYR A 95 -2.98 -15.71 -5.45
C TYR A 95 -3.18 -16.48 -6.75
N ASN A 96 -2.29 -17.40 -7.14
CA ASN A 96 -2.47 -18.17 -8.37
C ASN A 96 -3.83 -18.90 -8.44
N ASP A 97 -4.36 -19.31 -7.31
CA ASP A 97 -5.66 -19.99 -7.19
C ASP A 97 -6.82 -18.99 -6.93
N SER A 98 -6.56 -17.68 -6.93
CA SER A 98 -7.61 -16.68 -6.81
C SER A 98 -8.30 -16.44 -8.15
N PRO A 99 -9.58 -15.98 -8.16
CA PRO A 99 -10.37 -15.85 -9.38
C PRO A 99 -9.78 -14.89 -10.42
N PHE A 100 -9.03 -13.86 -10.01
CA PHE A 100 -8.63 -12.78 -10.91
C PHE A 100 -7.12 -12.53 -10.98
N PHE A 101 -6.27 -13.26 -10.26
CA PHE A 101 -4.82 -13.03 -10.29
C PHE A 101 -4.23 -13.15 -11.68
N GLU A 102 -4.60 -14.19 -12.44
CA GLU A 102 -4.10 -14.40 -13.81
C GLU A 102 -4.43 -13.21 -14.71
N TYR A 103 -5.60 -12.61 -14.53
CA TYR A 103 -6.04 -11.43 -15.29
C TYR A 103 -5.17 -10.19 -15.02
N TYR A 104 -4.72 -10.00 -13.76
CA TYR A 104 -3.94 -8.83 -13.35
C TYR A 104 -2.42 -9.06 -13.31
N ALA A 105 -1.96 -10.28 -13.49
CA ALA A 105 -0.55 -10.65 -13.36
C ALA A 105 0.36 -9.84 -14.28
N ASP A 106 -0.05 -9.61 -15.54
CA ASP A 106 0.73 -8.86 -16.51
C ASP A 106 0.82 -7.37 -16.19
N ASP A 107 -0.17 -6.79 -15.51
CA ASP A 107 -0.14 -5.41 -15.03
C ASP A 107 0.73 -5.23 -13.78
N LEU A 108 0.79 -6.24 -12.92
CA LEU A 108 1.54 -6.20 -11.67
C LEU A 108 3.03 -6.56 -11.85
N ARG A 109 3.34 -7.49 -12.75
CA ARG A 109 4.68 -8.04 -12.96
C ARG A 109 5.76 -6.98 -13.27
N PRO A 110 5.51 -5.93 -14.07
CA PRO A 110 6.50 -4.91 -14.38
C PRO A 110 7.09 -4.21 -13.15
N PHE A 111 6.33 -4.09 -12.05
CA PHE A 111 6.83 -3.51 -10.79
C PHE A 111 7.93 -4.36 -10.14
N PHE A 112 8.01 -5.64 -10.46
CA PHE A 112 9.03 -6.56 -9.94
C PHE A 112 10.16 -6.81 -10.93
N GLU A 113 10.08 -6.31 -12.16
CA GLU A 113 11.13 -6.40 -13.19
C GLU A 113 11.90 -5.09 -13.34
N LYS A 114 11.20 -3.95 -13.34
CA LYS A 114 11.78 -2.61 -13.46
C LYS A 114 12.50 -2.22 -12.16
N LYS A 115 13.64 -1.54 -12.30
CA LYS A 115 14.35 -0.96 -11.17
C LYS A 115 13.91 0.47 -10.92
N TYR A 116 13.60 0.76 -9.67
CA TYR A 116 13.25 2.09 -9.19
C TYR A 116 14.34 2.59 -8.22
N ARG A 117 14.69 3.86 -8.33
CA ARG A 117 15.69 4.45 -7.44
C ARG A 117 15.08 4.91 -6.13
N PHE A 118 13.92 5.57 -6.18
CA PHE A 118 13.27 6.15 -5.02
C PHE A 118 12.01 5.39 -4.65
N LEU A 119 11.81 5.20 -3.33
CA LEU A 119 10.67 4.46 -2.81
C LEU A 119 9.36 5.22 -3.04
N PHE A 120 9.39 6.56 -2.94
CA PHE A 120 8.19 7.37 -3.18
C PHE A 120 7.70 7.24 -4.62
N ASP A 121 8.60 7.35 -5.61
CA ASP A 121 8.24 7.23 -7.03
C ASP A 121 7.66 5.85 -7.34
N PHE A 122 8.27 4.81 -6.77
CA PHE A 122 7.78 3.43 -6.90
C PHE A 122 6.37 3.26 -6.34
N ASN A 123 6.14 3.74 -5.12
CA ASN A 123 4.82 3.69 -4.49
C ASN A 123 3.79 4.52 -5.25
N TRP A 124 4.20 5.65 -5.82
CA TRP A 124 3.34 6.51 -6.62
C TRP A 124 2.86 5.81 -7.89
N GLU A 125 3.77 5.18 -8.66
CA GLU A 125 3.42 4.42 -9.85
C GLU A 125 2.49 3.23 -9.50
N ILE A 126 2.77 2.51 -8.40
CA ILE A 126 1.89 1.46 -7.87
C ILE A 126 0.50 2.01 -7.56
N THR A 127 0.42 3.11 -6.80
CA THR A 127 -0.86 3.70 -6.42
C THR A 127 -1.68 4.08 -7.65
N THR A 128 -1.04 4.71 -8.63
CA THR A 128 -1.68 5.09 -9.90
C THR A 128 -2.21 3.86 -10.65
N LYS A 129 -1.38 2.80 -10.78
CA LYS A 129 -1.80 1.56 -11.44
C LYS A 129 -2.93 0.86 -10.67
N MET A 130 -2.85 0.81 -9.36
CA MET A 130 -3.93 0.20 -8.55
C MET A 130 -5.24 0.99 -8.68
N CYS A 131 -5.20 2.33 -8.71
CA CYS A 131 -6.40 3.13 -8.97
C CYS A 131 -7.01 2.82 -10.34
N GLU A 132 -6.17 2.66 -11.38
CA GLU A 132 -6.61 2.25 -12.72
C GLU A 132 -7.30 0.88 -12.69
N LEU A 133 -6.66 -0.14 -12.09
CA LEU A 133 -7.19 -1.51 -12.02
C LEU A 133 -8.46 -1.64 -11.15
N LEU A 134 -8.61 -0.78 -10.15
CA LEU A 134 -9.80 -0.69 -9.29
C LEU A 134 -10.92 0.16 -9.91
N HIS A 135 -10.68 0.77 -11.07
CA HIS A 135 -11.60 1.71 -11.72
C HIS A 135 -12.01 2.89 -10.83
N ILE A 136 -11.10 3.39 -10.00
CA ILE A 136 -11.28 4.58 -9.17
C ILE A 136 -10.45 5.74 -9.72
N SER A 137 -10.98 6.96 -9.59
CA SER A 137 -10.32 8.17 -10.09
C SER A 137 -10.22 9.24 -8.99
N PRO A 138 -9.50 8.95 -7.88
CA PRO A 138 -9.34 9.90 -6.80
C PRO A 138 -8.45 11.07 -7.24
N ASN A 139 -8.70 12.27 -6.73
CA ASN A 139 -7.79 13.40 -6.91
C ASN A 139 -6.62 13.27 -5.93
N ILE A 140 -5.55 12.58 -6.35
CA ILE A 140 -4.34 12.39 -5.56
C ILE A 140 -3.24 13.36 -6.00
N GLN A 141 -2.55 13.96 -5.03
CA GLN A 141 -1.44 14.89 -5.27
C GLN A 141 -0.33 14.65 -4.24
N PRO A 142 0.97 14.69 -4.64
CA PRO A 142 2.04 14.72 -3.67
C PRO A 142 2.06 16.08 -2.95
N THR A 143 2.41 16.10 -1.66
CA THR A 143 2.60 17.36 -0.95
C THR A 143 3.78 18.15 -1.53
N THR A 144 3.74 19.47 -1.46
CA THR A 144 4.83 20.36 -1.92
C THR A 144 5.77 20.77 -0.79
N SER A 145 5.33 20.61 0.45
CA SER A 145 6.08 20.83 1.69
C SER A 145 5.55 19.90 2.77
N PHE A 146 6.27 19.77 3.88
CA PHE A 146 5.76 19.01 5.03
C PHE A 146 4.46 19.63 5.53
N VAL A 147 3.44 18.79 5.67
CA VAL A 147 2.18 19.15 6.29
C VAL A 147 2.26 18.82 7.78
N GLU A 148 2.13 19.83 8.64
CA GLU A 148 2.06 19.58 10.08
C GLU A 148 0.88 18.66 10.40
N LEU A 149 1.03 17.87 11.46
CA LEU A 149 -0.04 16.96 11.89
C LEU A 149 -1.28 17.79 12.23
N CYS A 150 -2.43 17.38 11.70
CA CYS A 150 -3.73 17.95 11.99
C CYS A 150 -4.67 16.85 12.50
N ASP A 151 -5.65 17.22 13.31
CA ASP A 151 -6.54 16.24 13.95
C ASP A 151 -7.62 15.73 12.99
N GLU A 152 -7.95 16.50 11.95
CA GLU A 152 -9.00 16.13 10.99
C GLU A 152 -8.39 15.56 9.70
N ASN A 153 -8.80 14.34 9.35
CA ASN A 153 -8.46 13.65 8.09
C ASN A 153 -6.96 13.43 7.85
N ASP A 154 -6.17 13.39 8.92
CA ASP A 154 -4.77 12.99 8.89
C ASP A 154 -4.65 11.50 9.24
N PHE A 155 -4.47 10.67 8.22
CA PHE A 155 -4.44 9.22 8.35
C PHE A 155 -3.02 8.65 8.45
N ARG A 156 -1.97 9.50 8.46
CA ARG A 156 -0.57 9.05 8.45
C ARG A 156 -0.19 8.17 9.64
N GLU A 157 -0.75 8.49 10.81
CA GLU A 157 -0.52 7.76 12.04
C GLU A 157 -1.63 6.75 12.36
N LEU A 158 -2.79 6.89 11.71
CA LEU A 158 -3.95 6.01 11.89
C LEU A 158 -3.79 4.68 11.13
N ILE A 159 -3.20 4.72 9.91
CA ILE A 159 -3.07 3.54 9.06
C ILE A 159 -1.68 2.91 9.24
N ARG A 160 -1.59 1.93 10.13
CA ARG A 160 -0.35 1.24 10.49
C ARG A 160 -0.54 -0.28 10.52
N PRO A 161 0.50 -1.08 10.23
CA PRO A 161 0.40 -2.54 10.29
C PRO A 161 0.37 -3.10 11.72
N LYS A 162 0.78 -2.32 12.72
CA LYS A 162 0.79 -2.73 14.13
C LYS A 162 0.39 -1.55 15.03
N ASN A 163 -0.34 -1.87 16.09
CA ASN A 163 -0.78 -0.89 17.09
C ASN A 163 -1.47 0.33 16.46
N ALA A 164 -2.24 0.09 15.39
CA ALA A 164 -3.04 1.14 14.76
C ALA A 164 -4.13 1.60 15.74
N PRO A 165 -4.37 2.90 15.88
CA PRO A 165 -5.57 3.39 16.53
C PRO A 165 -6.81 2.86 15.82
N VAL A 166 -7.92 2.82 16.53
CA VAL A 166 -9.22 2.47 15.92
C VAL A 166 -9.63 3.58 14.98
N ASP A 167 -9.92 3.22 13.73
CA ASP A 167 -10.50 4.12 12.76
C ASP A 167 -12.02 3.98 12.80
N PRO A 168 -12.78 4.97 13.32
CA PRO A 168 -14.22 4.86 13.44
C PRO A 168 -14.94 4.80 12.08
N ASP A 169 -14.27 5.29 11.02
CA ASP A 169 -14.81 5.35 9.67
C ASP A 169 -14.37 4.17 8.79
N PHE A 170 -13.66 3.21 9.36
CA PHE A 170 -13.27 1.99 8.65
C PHE A 170 -13.91 0.75 9.28
N THR A 171 -14.69 0.06 8.46
CA THR A 171 -15.19 -1.28 8.79
C THR A 171 -14.77 -2.22 7.68
N SER A 172 -14.03 -3.26 8.04
CA SER A 172 -13.64 -4.29 7.09
C SER A 172 -14.88 -5.11 6.69
N LYS A 173 -15.18 -5.12 5.39
CA LYS A 173 -16.25 -5.96 4.83
C LYS A 173 -15.65 -7.30 4.43
N PRO A 174 -16.19 -8.44 4.90
CA PRO A 174 -15.70 -9.75 4.47
C PRO A 174 -15.90 -9.96 2.97
N TYR A 175 -14.88 -10.52 2.32
CA TYR A 175 -14.87 -10.95 0.93
C TYR A 175 -14.20 -12.33 0.84
N TYR A 176 -14.29 -12.97 -0.32
CA TYR A 176 -13.64 -14.24 -0.54
C TYR A 176 -12.11 -14.11 -0.45
N GLN A 177 -11.47 -15.02 0.27
CA GLN A 177 -10.01 -15.15 0.32
C GLN A 177 -9.61 -16.61 0.12
N VAL A 178 -8.59 -16.87 -0.70
CA VAL A 178 -8.14 -18.23 -1.09
C VAL A 178 -7.96 -19.15 0.13
N TYR A 179 -7.40 -18.63 1.22
CA TYR A 179 -7.10 -19.39 2.43
C TYR A 179 -8.07 -19.17 3.59
N GLN A 180 -9.26 -18.60 3.34
CA GLN A 180 -10.22 -18.28 4.41
C GLN A 180 -10.72 -19.51 5.18
N GLN A 181 -10.77 -20.69 4.55
CA GLN A 181 -11.16 -21.92 5.23
C GLN A 181 -10.14 -22.32 6.30
N ARG A 182 -8.87 -21.93 6.13
CA ARG A 182 -7.78 -22.28 7.04
C ARG A 182 -7.56 -21.25 8.15
N HIS A 183 -7.71 -19.97 7.83
CA HIS A 183 -7.33 -18.86 8.71
C HIS A 183 -8.51 -17.97 9.14
N GLY A 184 -9.71 -18.24 8.65
CA GLY A 184 -10.80 -17.28 8.70
C GLY A 184 -10.56 -16.09 7.79
N PHE A 185 -11.42 -15.08 7.88
CA PHE A 185 -11.25 -13.84 7.15
C PHE A 185 -10.13 -12.99 7.77
N LEU A 186 -9.14 -12.63 6.96
CA LEU A 186 -8.03 -11.77 7.34
C LEU A 186 -8.37 -10.32 6.96
N GLU A 187 -8.59 -9.49 7.95
CA GLU A 187 -9.03 -8.11 7.76
C GLU A 187 -7.92 -7.20 7.23
N ASN A 188 -8.32 -6.18 6.48
CA ASN A 188 -7.46 -5.07 6.08
C ASN A 188 -6.13 -5.48 5.42
N MET A 189 -6.16 -6.54 4.60
CA MET A 189 -4.99 -6.98 3.82
C MET A 189 -4.61 -5.92 2.76
N SER A 190 -3.50 -6.14 2.08
CA SER A 190 -3.09 -5.36 0.92
C SER A 190 -4.21 -5.27 -0.12
N ILE A 191 -4.30 -4.17 -0.82
CA ILE A 191 -5.25 -3.98 -1.92
C ILE A 191 -5.13 -5.05 -3.01
N ILE A 192 -3.94 -5.67 -3.18
CA ILE A 192 -3.75 -6.81 -4.09
C ILE A 192 -4.64 -7.98 -3.69
N ASP A 193 -4.78 -8.24 -2.38
CA ASP A 193 -5.62 -9.33 -1.88
C ASP A 193 -7.07 -9.14 -2.32
N LEU A 194 -7.60 -7.94 -2.16
CA LEU A 194 -8.94 -7.59 -2.61
C LEU A 194 -9.08 -7.70 -4.13
N LEU A 195 -8.15 -7.10 -4.89
CA LEU A 195 -8.19 -7.09 -6.35
C LEU A 195 -8.14 -8.51 -6.94
N CYS A 196 -7.24 -9.37 -6.43
CA CYS A 196 -7.10 -10.73 -6.93
C CYS A 196 -8.31 -11.62 -6.61
N ASN A 197 -9.04 -11.34 -5.56
CA ASN A 197 -10.20 -12.13 -5.14
C ASN A 197 -11.54 -11.61 -5.68
N GLU A 198 -11.72 -10.29 -5.81
CA GLU A 198 -13.01 -9.66 -6.17
C GLU A 198 -12.97 -8.96 -7.55
N GLY A 199 -11.78 -8.78 -8.13
CA GLY A 199 -11.67 -8.15 -9.46
C GLY A 199 -12.33 -6.78 -9.52
N ASN A 200 -13.18 -6.57 -10.52
CA ASN A 200 -13.91 -5.31 -10.71
C ASN A 200 -14.91 -4.99 -9.59
N GLU A 201 -15.34 -5.97 -8.80
CA GLU A 201 -16.23 -5.76 -7.66
C GLU A 201 -15.49 -5.19 -6.44
N SER A 202 -14.17 -5.10 -6.46
CA SER A 202 -13.35 -4.52 -5.38
C SER A 202 -13.84 -3.14 -4.94
N ILE A 203 -14.39 -2.33 -5.86
CA ILE A 203 -14.93 -1.00 -5.56
C ILE A 203 -16.04 -1.05 -4.48
N LEU A 204 -16.84 -2.11 -4.41
CA LEU A 204 -17.95 -2.26 -3.45
C LEU A 204 -17.47 -2.38 -1.99
N TYR A 205 -16.19 -2.71 -1.80
CA TYR A 205 -15.55 -2.83 -0.50
C TYR A 205 -14.83 -1.54 -0.07
N LEU A 206 -14.68 -0.59 -1.00
CA LEU A 206 -14.02 0.70 -0.77
C LEU A 206 -15.00 1.86 -0.50
N ILE A 207 -16.25 1.71 -0.90
CA ILE A 207 -17.31 2.73 -0.69
C ILE A 207 -18.00 2.59 0.65
#